data_d09bcde3ca036094a09af00d7d5b911a
#
_entry.id   d09bcde3ca036094a09af00d7d5b911a
#
_cell.length_a   1.000
_cell.length_b   1.000
_cell.length_c   1.000
_cell.angle_alpha   90.00
_cell.angle_beta   90.00
_cell.angle_gamma   90.00
#
_symmetry.space_group_name_H-M   'P 1'
#
loop_
_entity.id
_entity.type
_entity.pdbx_description
1 polymer ?
#
loop_
_entity_poly.entity_id
_entity_poly.type
_entity_poly.pdbx_seq_one_letter_code
_entity_poly.pdbx_strand_id
1 'polypeptide(L)'
;MRQRLGLGIRKLRGKATLQLKFSLSYILVIAAVLILLNSYPLLVSQNMMVASNQNNLKSTAKVIESAMIGLEKLTVENVQAALEGLDESGAARIMVTNSAGLVLYDTRQGSNAVGEYALYSVVAVALRGQDASYCSYDGTAFLSRVATPVVYHNQIVGAVYAYDYDTEQSELLEAFRHNLLIISLLIALLAAGLSIVLSQMLTRQISGLLQAIRKVREGAYSHRADASGTDEIAQIAAEFNSLTDRLQTTENARRRFVSDASHELKTPLAGIRLLTDSILQTDHMDEETTKEFVTDIGREAERLSRITENLLRLTRLDSGVVQQPYPVAVRPVLERVERMLTMVAQEKGVTVSGAADEDAVALATDDDVHQILYNLMENAIKYSAAEDGFVRAEAHVDGDKVVLTVSDNGIGIPDEDLPHIFDRFYRVDKMRSREVGGTGLGLSIVKDTIENRGGTISAGHGANGVGTVFTVYLPLAERGEEA
;
A
#
# COMPACT_ATOMS: atom_id res chain seq x y z
N MET A 1 1.01 13.17 41.67
CA MET A 1 2.12 12.82 40.75
C MET A 1 1.70 11.99 39.54
N ARG A 2 0.77 11.06 39.64
CA ARG A 2 0.25 10.24 38.50
C ARG A 2 -0.51 11.01 37.40
N GLN A 3 -1.22 12.10 37.69
CA GLN A 3 -1.95 12.88 36.66
C GLN A 3 -1.05 13.76 35.77
N ARG A 4 0.12 14.20 36.25
CA ARG A 4 1.07 15.00 35.43
C ARG A 4 1.88 14.13 34.46
N LEU A 5 2.14 12.86 34.77
CA LEU A 5 2.77 11.92 33.82
C LEU A 5 1.82 11.55 32.66
N GLY A 6 0.51 11.39 32.93
CA GLY A 6 -0.48 11.07 31.91
C GLY A 6 -0.71 12.17 30.87
N LEU A 7 -0.58 13.46 31.26
CA LEU A 7 -0.70 14.60 30.36
C LEU A 7 0.55 14.79 29.49
N GLY A 8 1.73 14.47 30.00
CA GLY A 8 2.98 14.50 29.23
C GLY A 8 3.02 13.46 28.11
N ILE A 9 2.57 12.25 28.37
CA ILE A 9 2.53 11.15 27.39
C ILE A 9 1.47 11.41 26.30
N ARG A 10 0.33 12.04 26.61
CA ARG A 10 -0.70 12.42 25.64
C ARG A 10 -0.26 13.55 24.70
N LYS A 11 0.53 14.53 25.18
CA LYS A 11 1.09 15.61 24.35
C LYS A 11 2.20 15.15 23.41
N LEU A 12 2.97 14.13 23.79
CA LEU A 12 3.99 13.51 22.94
C LEU A 12 3.36 12.63 21.83
N ARG A 13 2.20 12.02 22.07
CA ARG A 13 1.50 11.18 21.08
C ARG A 13 0.99 11.96 19.85
N GLY A 14 0.76 13.27 19.96
CA GLY A 14 0.22 14.09 18.87
C GLY A 14 1.26 14.64 17.90
N LYS A 15 2.57 14.58 18.22
CA LYS A 15 3.66 15.18 17.42
C LYS A 15 4.84 14.23 17.11
N ALA A 16 4.75 12.95 17.52
CA ALA A 16 5.80 12.00 17.20
C ALA A 16 5.77 11.72 15.69
N THR A 17 6.79 12.18 14.98
CA THR A 17 6.97 11.85 13.56
C THR A 17 7.06 10.32 13.40
N LEU A 18 6.68 9.80 12.23
CA LEU A 18 6.76 8.38 11.92
C LEU A 18 8.16 7.82 12.20
N GLN A 19 9.19 8.63 11.92
CA GLN A 19 10.59 8.36 12.22
C GLN A 19 10.83 8.06 13.70
N LEU A 20 10.30 8.90 14.61
CA LEU A 20 10.48 8.70 16.04
C LEU A 20 9.80 7.42 16.55
N LYS A 21 8.64 7.08 15.98
CA LYS A 21 7.92 5.83 16.34
C LYS A 21 8.70 4.59 15.94
N PHE A 22 9.24 4.54 14.74
CA PHE A 22 10.07 3.42 14.28
C PHE A 22 11.35 3.31 15.09
N SER A 23 12.11 4.41 15.25
CA SER A 23 13.33 4.40 16.06
C SER A 23 13.07 3.93 17.50
N LEU A 24 11.98 4.39 18.13
CA LEU A 24 11.64 4.00 19.48
C LEU A 24 11.26 2.50 19.59
N SER A 25 10.54 1.96 18.63
CA SER A 25 10.17 0.55 18.62
C SER A 25 11.40 -0.35 18.45
N TYR A 26 12.33 -0.02 17.58
CA TYR A 26 13.57 -0.77 17.42
C TYR A 26 14.45 -0.71 18.65
N ILE A 27 14.61 0.49 19.26
CA ILE A 27 15.37 0.66 20.50
C ILE A 27 14.76 -0.18 21.63
N LEU A 28 13.44 -0.23 21.75
CA LEU A 28 12.76 -1.01 22.80
C LEU A 28 13.01 -2.50 22.63
N VAL A 29 12.92 -3.03 21.41
CA VAL A 29 13.20 -4.45 21.13
C VAL A 29 14.66 -4.78 21.45
N ILE A 30 15.60 -3.93 21.02
CA ILE A 30 17.03 -4.11 21.29
C ILE A 30 17.31 -4.08 22.80
N ALA A 31 16.72 -3.13 23.54
CA ALA A 31 16.86 -3.04 24.98
C ALA A 31 16.37 -4.33 25.67
N ALA A 32 15.24 -4.89 25.26
CA ALA A 32 14.72 -6.14 25.80
C ALA A 32 15.68 -7.33 25.56
N VAL A 33 16.24 -7.43 24.36
CA VAL A 33 17.23 -8.45 24.00
C VAL A 33 18.52 -8.28 24.82
N LEU A 34 19.01 -7.06 24.99
CA LEU A 34 20.22 -6.78 25.78
C LEU A 34 20.03 -7.08 27.28
N ILE A 35 18.85 -6.79 27.83
CA ILE A 35 18.53 -7.16 29.22
C ILE A 35 18.59 -8.69 29.38
N LEU A 36 18.00 -9.43 28.45
CA LEU A 36 18.02 -10.90 28.50
C LEU A 36 19.42 -11.45 28.33
N LEU A 37 20.22 -10.88 27.41
CA LEU A 37 21.61 -11.30 27.15
C LEU A 37 22.54 -11.01 28.35
N ASN A 38 22.28 -9.97 29.13
CA ASN A 38 23.05 -9.68 30.32
C ASN A 38 22.58 -10.47 31.55
N SER A 39 21.30 -10.81 31.66
CA SER A 39 20.74 -11.47 32.87
C SER A 39 20.90 -13.00 32.82
N TYR A 40 20.54 -13.62 31.69
CA TYR A 40 20.46 -15.08 31.60
C TYR A 40 21.83 -15.78 31.66
N PRO A 41 22.86 -15.38 30.90
CA PRO A 41 24.19 -16.02 30.97
C PRO A 41 24.84 -15.85 32.35
N LEU A 42 24.66 -14.70 32.99
CA LEU A 42 25.20 -14.44 34.29
C LEU A 42 24.57 -15.38 35.37
N LEU A 43 23.25 -15.55 35.33
CA LEU A 43 22.53 -16.44 36.26
C LEU A 43 22.94 -17.90 36.04
N VAL A 44 23.07 -18.35 34.79
CA VAL A 44 23.53 -19.70 34.45
C VAL A 44 24.97 -19.91 34.92
N SER A 45 25.88 -18.96 34.66
CA SER A 45 27.27 -19.04 35.10
C SER A 45 27.40 -19.11 36.61
N GLN A 46 26.66 -18.28 37.35
CA GLN A 46 26.61 -18.30 38.80
C GLN A 46 26.14 -19.66 39.33
N ASN A 47 25.06 -20.22 38.80
CA ASN A 47 24.54 -21.54 39.20
C ASN A 47 25.53 -22.67 38.90
N MET A 48 26.22 -22.59 37.75
CA MET A 48 27.27 -23.57 37.40
C MET A 48 28.46 -23.50 38.40
N MET A 49 28.89 -22.29 38.77
CA MET A 49 29.97 -22.10 39.74
C MET A 49 29.59 -22.62 41.10
N VAL A 50 28.35 -22.34 41.56
CA VAL A 50 27.81 -22.91 42.84
C VAL A 50 27.86 -24.44 42.79
N ALA A 51 27.35 -25.05 41.72
CA ALA A 51 27.37 -26.52 41.60
C ALA A 51 28.78 -27.09 41.50
N SER A 52 29.70 -26.44 40.79
CA SER A 52 31.10 -26.83 40.70
C SER A 52 31.79 -26.81 42.07
N ASN A 53 31.64 -25.72 42.81
CA ASN A 53 32.24 -25.57 44.15
C ASN A 53 31.72 -26.59 45.13
N GLN A 54 30.42 -26.86 45.12
CA GLN A 54 29.85 -27.94 45.95
C GLN A 54 30.44 -29.28 45.61
N ASN A 55 30.58 -29.65 44.33
CA ASN A 55 31.10 -30.91 43.89
C ASN A 55 32.60 -31.07 44.21
N ASN A 56 33.39 -30.03 43.98
CA ASN A 56 34.82 -30.02 44.26
C ASN A 56 35.05 -30.19 45.77
N LEU A 57 34.38 -29.41 46.62
CA LEU A 57 34.54 -29.50 48.05
C LEU A 57 34.02 -30.83 48.62
N LYS A 58 32.95 -31.40 48.02
CA LYS A 58 32.45 -32.74 48.36
C LYS A 58 33.46 -33.83 48.00
N SER A 59 34.11 -33.68 46.84
CA SER A 59 35.18 -34.62 46.47
C SER A 59 36.37 -34.58 47.43
N THR A 60 36.80 -33.38 47.84
CA THR A 60 37.83 -33.17 48.84
C THR A 60 37.44 -33.83 50.19
N ALA A 61 36.19 -33.55 50.64
CA ALA A 61 35.71 -34.17 51.90
C ALA A 61 35.70 -35.74 51.84
N LYS A 62 35.32 -36.30 50.69
CA LYS A 62 35.36 -37.76 50.48
C LYS A 62 36.77 -38.35 50.40
N VAL A 63 37.73 -37.64 49.83
CA VAL A 63 39.14 -38.07 49.88
C VAL A 63 39.60 -38.14 51.33
N ILE A 64 39.29 -37.14 52.14
CA ILE A 64 39.63 -37.11 53.56
C ILE A 64 38.89 -38.18 54.35
N GLU A 65 37.61 -38.41 54.10
CA GLU A 65 36.85 -39.54 54.67
C GLU A 65 37.50 -40.87 54.34
N SER A 66 37.91 -41.07 53.09
CA SER A 66 38.55 -42.35 52.65
C SER A 66 39.85 -42.64 53.38
N ALA A 67 40.60 -41.63 53.76
CA ALA A 67 41.83 -41.79 54.55
C ALA A 67 41.57 -42.29 55.95
N MET A 68 40.34 -42.15 56.42
CA MET A 68 39.90 -42.61 57.78
C MET A 68 39.16 -43.95 57.74
N ILE A 69 39.02 -44.59 56.57
CA ILE A 69 38.37 -45.88 56.42
C ILE A 69 39.21 -46.93 57.21
N GLY A 70 38.56 -47.67 58.11
CA GLY A 70 39.24 -48.73 58.95
C GLY A 70 39.54 -48.28 60.38
N LEU A 71 39.33 -47.01 60.70
CA LEU A 71 39.48 -46.53 62.06
C LEU A 71 38.21 -46.83 62.92
N GLU A 72 38.30 -47.71 63.87
CA GLU A 72 37.20 -48.12 64.75
C GLU A 72 36.71 -46.94 65.62
N LYS A 73 37.64 -46.09 66.02
CA LYS A 73 37.37 -44.90 66.83
C LYS A 73 38.27 -43.74 66.35
N LEU A 74 37.70 -42.58 66.15
CA LEU A 74 38.47 -41.37 65.81
C LEU A 74 39.05 -40.77 67.11
N THR A 75 40.39 -40.60 67.15
CA THR A 75 41.16 -39.88 68.15
C THR A 75 42.01 -38.81 67.50
N VAL A 76 42.46 -37.81 68.28
CA VAL A 76 43.34 -36.75 67.75
C VAL A 76 44.57 -37.31 67.05
N GLU A 77 45.19 -38.34 67.64
CA GLU A 77 46.44 -38.93 67.13
C GLU A 77 46.24 -39.72 65.85
N ASN A 78 45.20 -40.55 65.72
CA ASN A 78 44.98 -41.37 64.55
C ASN A 78 44.41 -40.53 63.38
N VAL A 79 43.59 -39.51 63.64
CA VAL A 79 43.14 -38.57 62.57
C VAL A 79 44.29 -37.73 62.05
N GLN A 80 45.17 -37.26 62.98
CA GLN A 80 46.36 -36.51 62.55
C GLN A 80 47.29 -37.36 61.68
N ALA A 81 47.55 -38.59 62.05
CA ALA A 81 48.36 -39.53 61.33
C ALA A 81 47.74 -39.90 59.91
N ALA A 82 46.41 -40.06 59.89
CA ALA A 82 45.70 -40.34 58.63
C ALA A 82 45.71 -39.16 57.60
N LEU A 83 45.81 -37.94 58.10
CA LEU A 83 45.83 -36.72 57.35
C LEU A 83 47.26 -36.19 57.05
N GLU A 84 48.30 -36.82 57.72
CA GLU A 84 49.68 -36.48 57.42
C GLU A 84 50.05 -36.81 55.98
N GLY A 85 50.21 -35.82 55.15
CA GLY A 85 50.48 -35.97 53.67
C GLY A 85 49.29 -35.59 52.78
N LEU A 86 48.13 -35.20 53.34
CA LEU A 86 47.00 -34.66 52.57
C LEU A 86 46.90 -33.13 52.62
N ASP A 87 48.00 -32.48 52.92
CA ASP A 87 48.11 -31.02 53.18
C ASP A 87 47.83 -30.11 51.93
N GLU A 88 47.57 -30.66 50.74
CA GLU A 88 47.22 -29.90 49.54
C GLU A 88 45.74 -30.11 49.12
N SER A 89 44.84 -30.20 50.06
CA SER A 89 43.45 -30.55 49.75
C SER A 89 42.63 -29.46 49.08
N GLY A 90 43.16 -28.26 48.90
CA GLY A 90 42.47 -27.15 48.18
C GLY A 90 41.27 -26.55 48.96
N ALA A 91 40.99 -26.97 50.16
CA ALA A 91 39.94 -26.40 51.00
C ALA A 91 40.51 -25.38 52.01
N ALA A 92 39.85 -24.24 52.16
CA ALA A 92 40.28 -23.20 53.11
C ALA A 92 40.29 -23.66 54.57
N ARG A 93 39.45 -24.66 54.95
CA ARG A 93 39.40 -25.25 56.27
C ARG A 93 38.85 -26.67 56.25
N ILE A 94 39.49 -27.56 56.94
CA ILE A 94 39.01 -28.92 57.13
C ILE A 94 38.94 -29.19 58.63
N MET A 95 37.82 -29.76 59.12
CA MET A 95 37.67 -30.23 60.48
C MET A 95 37.19 -31.68 60.48
N VAL A 96 37.67 -32.46 61.40
CA VAL A 96 37.17 -33.80 61.64
C VAL A 96 36.65 -33.88 63.06
N THR A 97 35.44 -34.46 63.21
CA THR A 97 34.74 -34.55 64.48
C THR A 97 34.58 -36.05 64.88
N ASN A 98 34.44 -36.32 66.17
CA ASN A 98 33.96 -37.63 66.61
C ASN A 98 32.43 -37.75 66.46
N SER A 99 31.85 -38.88 66.83
CA SER A 99 30.42 -39.15 66.75
C SER A 99 29.55 -38.24 67.66
N ALA A 100 30.12 -37.55 68.64
CA ALA A 100 29.46 -36.57 69.50
C ALA A 100 29.55 -35.14 68.89
N GLY A 101 30.28 -34.93 67.80
CA GLY A 101 30.49 -33.64 67.21
C GLY A 101 31.64 -32.82 67.79
N LEU A 102 32.48 -33.43 68.66
CA LEU A 102 33.67 -32.80 69.20
C LEU A 102 34.78 -32.77 68.11
N VAL A 103 35.39 -31.65 67.87
CA VAL A 103 36.45 -31.47 66.91
C VAL A 103 37.73 -32.14 67.37
N LEU A 104 38.27 -33.05 66.52
CA LEU A 104 39.52 -33.78 66.77
C LEU A 104 40.66 -33.22 65.94
N TYR A 105 40.34 -32.63 64.82
CA TYR A 105 41.33 -32.03 63.87
C TYR A 105 40.75 -30.77 63.24
N ASP A 106 41.61 -29.75 63.03
CA ASP A 106 41.26 -28.49 62.40
C ASP A 106 42.51 -27.92 61.72
N THR A 107 42.41 -27.66 60.41
CA THR A 107 43.53 -27.08 59.59
C THR A 107 43.78 -25.61 59.87
N ARG A 108 42.88 -24.94 60.61
CA ARG A 108 43.00 -23.49 60.86
C ARG A 108 44.10 -23.18 61.87
N GLN A 109 45.15 -22.50 61.42
CA GLN A 109 46.24 -22.04 62.29
C GLN A 109 45.82 -20.83 63.10
N GLY A 110 46.02 -20.80 64.38
CA GLY A 110 45.84 -19.69 65.30
C GLY A 110 44.48 -19.53 65.98
N SER A 111 43.43 -20.22 65.51
CA SER A 111 42.11 -20.33 66.15
C SER A 111 41.60 -21.79 66.02
N ASN A 112 42.35 -22.72 66.57
CA ASN A 112 42.08 -24.16 66.43
C ASN A 112 40.87 -24.53 67.33
N ALA A 113 39.83 -25.10 66.70
CA ALA A 113 38.63 -25.54 67.37
C ALA A 113 38.74 -26.95 67.99
N VAL A 114 39.91 -27.56 68.08
CA VAL A 114 40.11 -28.90 68.67
C VAL A 114 39.72 -28.89 70.12
N GLY A 115 38.82 -29.81 70.49
CA GLY A 115 38.21 -29.85 71.79
C GLY A 115 36.91 -29.07 71.96
N GLU A 116 36.48 -28.34 70.95
CA GLU A 116 35.19 -27.65 70.89
C GLU A 116 34.14 -28.44 70.11
N TYR A 117 32.85 -28.18 70.30
CA TYR A 117 31.80 -28.77 69.45
C TYR A 117 31.58 -28.05 68.18
N ALA A 118 31.55 -28.80 67.04
CA ALA A 118 31.26 -28.24 65.70
C ALA A 118 29.76 -27.94 65.57
N LEU A 119 29.33 -26.71 65.86
CA LEU A 119 27.92 -26.30 65.84
C LEU A 119 27.48 -25.87 64.45
N TYR A 120 27.85 -26.62 63.39
CA TYR A 120 27.46 -26.35 62.01
C TYR A 120 26.31 -27.27 61.58
N SER A 121 25.28 -26.74 60.94
CA SER A 121 24.10 -27.51 60.50
C SER A 121 24.46 -28.69 59.62
N VAL A 122 25.44 -28.49 58.66
CA VAL A 122 25.93 -29.55 57.77
C VAL A 122 26.61 -30.71 58.57
N VAL A 123 27.36 -30.41 59.63
CA VAL A 123 27.95 -31.42 60.48
C VAL A 123 26.89 -32.23 61.29
N ALA A 124 25.85 -31.54 61.77
CA ALA A 124 24.73 -32.20 62.42
C ALA A 124 23.97 -33.17 61.52
N VAL A 125 23.89 -32.89 60.23
CA VAL A 125 23.30 -33.78 59.22
C VAL A 125 24.23 -34.94 58.91
N ALA A 126 25.54 -34.68 58.78
CA ALA A 126 26.54 -35.74 58.56
C ALA A 126 26.59 -36.73 59.67
N LEU A 127 26.51 -36.30 60.95
CA LEU A 127 26.42 -37.19 62.16
C LEU A 127 25.12 -38.00 62.22
N ARG A 128 24.14 -37.75 61.29
CA ARG A 128 22.95 -38.60 61.08
C ARG A 128 23.13 -39.59 59.93
N GLY A 129 24.30 -39.62 59.29
CA GLY A 129 24.63 -40.57 58.23
C GLY A 129 24.29 -40.05 56.81
N GLN A 130 24.07 -38.75 56.60
CA GLN A 130 23.77 -38.18 55.34
C GLN A 130 24.82 -37.14 54.95
N ASP A 131 25.26 -37.18 53.69
CA ASP A 131 26.09 -36.09 53.14
C ASP A 131 25.30 -34.78 53.15
N ALA A 132 25.93 -33.71 53.62
CA ALA A 132 25.35 -32.37 53.58
C ALA A 132 26.27 -31.40 52.86
N SER A 133 25.72 -30.60 51.98
CA SER A 133 26.45 -29.55 51.27
C SER A 133 25.63 -28.28 51.21
N TYR A 134 26.29 -27.15 51.30
CA TYR A 134 25.70 -25.82 51.16
C TYR A 134 26.72 -24.92 50.45
N CYS A 135 26.27 -24.20 49.43
CA CYS A 135 27.07 -23.16 48.79
C CYS A 135 26.20 -21.95 48.54
N SER A 136 26.71 -20.78 48.81
CA SER A 136 26.07 -19.49 48.53
C SER A 136 27.11 -18.49 47.98
N TYR A 137 26.62 -17.61 47.15
CA TYR A 137 27.38 -16.46 46.70
C TYR A 137 26.89 -15.21 47.43
N ASP A 138 27.81 -14.52 48.13
CA ASP A 138 27.48 -13.34 48.91
C ASP A 138 27.75 -12.01 48.20
N GLY A 139 28.18 -12.05 46.93
CA GLY A 139 28.56 -10.88 46.14
C GLY A 139 30.07 -10.62 46.07
N THR A 140 30.86 -11.28 46.93
CA THR A 140 32.31 -11.14 47.02
C THR A 140 33.07 -12.44 46.91
N ALA A 141 32.47 -13.54 47.37
CA ALA A 141 33.05 -14.88 47.30
C ALA A 141 31.95 -15.96 47.24
N PHE A 142 32.35 -17.14 46.80
CA PHE A 142 31.56 -18.36 46.93
C PHE A 142 31.89 -19.04 48.26
N LEU A 143 30.92 -19.11 49.11
CA LEU A 143 31.03 -19.69 50.44
C LEU A 143 30.47 -21.11 50.44
N SER A 144 31.34 -22.11 50.44
CA SER A 144 30.99 -23.51 50.35
C SER A 144 31.24 -24.23 51.69
N ARG A 145 30.32 -25.08 52.10
CA ARG A 145 30.41 -25.93 53.29
C ARG A 145 29.91 -27.32 52.94
N VAL A 146 30.70 -28.32 53.24
CA VAL A 146 30.33 -29.74 53.05
C VAL A 146 30.65 -30.52 54.32
N ALA A 147 29.80 -31.45 54.64
CA ALA A 147 30.11 -32.45 55.66
C ALA A 147 29.72 -33.83 55.15
N THR A 148 30.63 -34.82 55.43
CA THR A 148 30.44 -36.24 55.04
C THR A 148 30.61 -37.09 56.34
N PRO A 149 29.76 -38.13 56.61
CA PRO A 149 29.89 -39.00 57.69
C PRO A 149 31.13 -39.97 57.52
N VAL A 150 31.87 -40.17 58.60
CA VAL A 150 32.89 -41.26 58.64
C VAL A 150 32.22 -42.49 59.24
N VAL A 151 32.16 -43.59 58.51
CA VAL A 151 31.42 -44.77 58.86
C VAL A 151 32.37 -45.97 59.06
N TYR A 152 32.25 -46.67 60.19
CA TYR A 152 32.96 -47.96 60.49
C TYR A 152 31.93 -49.03 60.87
N HIS A 153 31.94 -50.18 60.19
CA HIS A 153 30.99 -51.26 60.38
C HIS A 153 29.51 -50.79 60.57
N ASN A 154 29.05 -49.90 59.67
CA ASN A 154 27.69 -49.34 59.71
C ASN A 154 27.36 -48.43 60.88
N GLN A 155 28.38 -48.03 61.65
CA GLN A 155 28.25 -47.06 62.73
C GLN A 155 28.94 -45.76 62.42
N ILE A 156 28.35 -44.64 62.73
CA ILE A 156 28.95 -43.33 62.49
C ILE A 156 29.95 -43.03 63.55
N VAL A 157 31.23 -43.00 63.21
CA VAL A 157 32.34 -42.74 64.13
C VAL A 157 32.73 -41.27 64.20
N GLY A 158 32.28 -40.46 63.23
CA GLY A 158 32.52 -39.04 63.21
C GLY A 158 32.04 -38.39 61.90
N ALA A 159 32.45 -37.18 61.61
CA ALA A 159 32.19 -36.46 60.41
C ALA A 159 33.40 -35.63 59.93
N VAL A 160 33.61 -35.56 58.65
CA VAL A 160 34.53 -34.63 58.01
C VAL A 160 33.76 -33.38 57.56
N TYR A 161 34.20 -32.22 57.99
CA TYR A 161 33.70 -30.92 57.52
C TYR A 161 34.76 -30.22 56.74
N ALA A 162 34.40 -29.76 55.53
CA ALA A 162 35.25 -28.93 54.66
C ALA A 162 34.54 -27.58 54.42
N TYR A 163 35.31 -26.54 54.45
CA TYR A 163 34.87 -25.17 54.20
C TYR A 163 35.81 -24.53 53.20
N ASP A 164 35.23 -23.79 52.24
CA ASP A 164 35.98 -22.99 51.30
C ASP A 164 35.37 -21.63 51.10
N TYR A 165 36.25 -20.64 50.85
CA TYR A 165 35.90 -19.24 50.61
C TYR A 165 36.62 -18.81 49.36
N ASP A 166 35.95 -19.01 48.21
CA ASP A 166 36.55 -18.85 46.88
C ASP A 166 36.29 -17.44 46.34
N THR A 167 37.32 -16.60 46.35
CA THR A 167 37.30 -15.26 45.77
C THR A 167 37.71 -15.26 44.32
N GLU A 168 38.49 -16.22 43.84
CA GLU A 168 38.97 -16.25 42.48
C GLU A 168 37.81 -16.45 41.48
N GLN A 169 36.90 -17.37 41.78
CA GLN A 169 35.72 -17.57 40.97
C GLN A 169 34.77 -16.37 41.01
N SER A 170 34.73 -15.64 42.13
CA SER A 170 33.99 -14.38 42.23
C SER A 170 34.57 -13.31 41.30
N GLU A 171 35.89 -13.16 41.27
CA GLU A 171 36.55 -12.21 40.36
C GLU A 171 36.32 -12.57 38.90
N LEU A 172 36.35 -13.85 38.54
CA LEU A 172 36.02 -14.32 37.20
C LEU A 172 34.56 -14.01 36.83
N LEU A 173 33.61 -14.19 37.74
CA LEU A 173 32.21 -13.84 37.52
C LEU A 173 32.02 -12.33 37.32
N GLU A 174 32.71 -11.51 38.10
CA GLU A 174 32.70 -10.05 37.96
C GLU A 174 33.33 -9.58 36.62
N ALA A 175 34.47 -10.16 36.25
CA ALA A 175 35.11 -9.89 34.98
C ALA A 175 34.21 -10.29 33.81
N PHE A 176 33.52 -11.44 33.90
CA PHE A 176 32.53 -11.86 32.93
C PHE A 176 31.37 -10.88 32.80
N ARG A 177 30.81 -10.44 33.94
CA ARG A 177 29.75 -9.42 33.98
C ARG A 177 30.20 -8.12 33.33
N HIS A 178 31.40 -7.64 33.63
CA HIS A 178 31.96 -6.41 33.06
C HIS A 178 32.13 -6.50 31.54
N ASN A 179 32.66 -7.61 31.03
CA ASN A 179 32.80 -7.86 29.62
C ASN A 179 31.45 -7.90 28.89
N LEU A 180 30.44 -8.55 29.48
CA LEU A 180 29.08 -8.57 28.93
C LEU A 180 28.50 -7.16 28.84
N LEU A 181 28.70 -6.29 29.84
CA LEU A 181 28.23 -4.92 29.83
C LEU A 181 28.91 -4.09 28.74
N ILE A 182 30.23 -4.23 28.54
CA ILE A 182 30.97 -3.51 27.48
C ILE A 182 30.45 -3.95 26.10
N ILE A 183 30.34 -5.25 25.86
CA ILE A 183 29.85 -5.80 24.59
C ILE A 183 28.42 -5.32 24.33
N SER A 184 27.57 -5.35 25.36
CA SER A 184 26.19 -4.88 25.26
C SER A 184 26.10 -3.38 24.95
N LEU A 185 26.98 -2.57 25.54
CA LEU A 185 27.04 -1.13 25.24
C LEU A 185 27.44 -0.88 23.78
N LEU A 186 28.43 -1.60 23.28
CA LEU A 186 28.86 -1.50 21.88
C LEU A 186 27.74 -1.89 20.91
N ILE A 187 27.07 -3.01 21.20
CA ILE A 187 25.90 -3.45 20.41
C ILE A 187 24.77 -2.43 20.45
N ALA A 188 24.49 -1.85 21.63
CA ALA A 188 23.45 -0.82 21.78
C ALA A 188 23.74 0.42 20.94
N LEU A 189 24.99 0.89 20.94
CA LEU A 189 25.42 2.07 20.16
C LEU A 189 25.30 1.79 18.64
N LEU A 190 25.79 0.64 18.19
CA LEU A 190 25.72 0.24 16.79
C LEU A 190 24.25 0.09 16.32
N ALA A 191 23.44 -0.56 17.13
CA ALA A 191 22.03 -0.78 16.82
C ALA A 191 21.23 0.55 16.83
N ALA A 192 21.56 1.48 17.73
CA ALA A 192 20.94 2.81 17.72
C ALA A 192 21.31 3.58 16.45
N GLY A 193 22.58 3.56 16.04
CA GLY A 193 23.01 4.16 14.78
C GLY A 193 22.28 3.58 13.56
N LEU A 194 22.24 2.25 13.46
CA LEU A 194 21.54 1.57 12.38
C LEU A 194 20.03 1.87 12.37
N SER A 195 19.39 1.89 13.54
CA SER A 195 17.98 2.25 13.70
C SER A 195 17.67 3.65 13.17
N ILE A 196 18.54 4.63 13.44
CA ILE A 196 18.38 6.00 12.95
C ILE A 196 18.48 6.03 11.42
N VAL A 197 19.48 5.36 10.84
CA VAL A 197 19.68 5.33 9.39
C VAL A 197 18.48 4.69 8.67
N LEU A 198 18.05 3.51 9.12
CA LEU A 198 16.90 2.80 8.53
C LEU A 198 15.61 3.62 8.67
N SER A 199 15.39 4.22 9.83
CA SER A 199 14.21 5.06 10.06
C SER A 199 14.21 6.31 9.17
N GLN A 200 15.36 6.94 8.93
CA GLN A 200 15.48 8.08 8.03
C GLN A 200 15.22 7.68 6.57
N MET A 201 15.77 6.56 6.13
CA MET A 201 15.58 6.04 4.77
C MET A 201 14.09 5.79 4.45
N LEU A 202 13.39 5.04 5.30
CA LEU A 202 11.96 4.78 5.16
C LEU A 202 11.11 6.05 5.21
N THR A 203 11.40 6.94 6.19
CA THR A 203 10.61 8.16 6.36
C THR A 203 10.78 9.11 5.18
N ARG A 204 11.96 9.17 4.57
CA ARG A 204 12.24 10.02 3.40
C ARG A 204 11.40 9.59 2.19
N GLN A 205 11.33 8.30 1.90
CA GLN A 205 10.53 7.77 0.79
C GLN A 205 9.02 8.08 1.00
N ILE A 206 8.48 7.76 2.17
CA ILE A 206 7.06 8.02 2.50
C ILE A 206 6.75 9.52 2.46
N SER A 207 7.65 10.38 2.95
CA SER A 207 7.47 11.83 2.94
C SER A 207 7.47 12.39 1.52
N GLY A 208 8.32 11.86 0.63
CA GLY A 208 8.34 12.21 -0.79
C GLY A 208 7.01 11.90 -1.48
N LEU A 209 6.51 10.69 -1.29
CA LEU A 209 5.20 10.26 -1.82
C LEU A 209 4.06 11.14 -1.27
N LEU A 210 4.05 11.40 0.04
CA LEU A 210 3.03 12.27 0.65
C LEU A 210 3.07 13.70 0.09
N GLN A 211 4.27 14.22 -0.20
CA GLN A 211 4.42 15.54 -0.81
C GLN A 211 3.88 15.55 -2.25
N ALA A 212 4.14 14.50 -3.04
CA ALA A 212 3.58 14.36 -4.39
C ALA A 212 2.05 14.33 -4.36
N ILE A 213 1.46 13.51 -3.46
CA ILE A 213 0.00 13.45 -3.26
C ILE A 213 -0.58 14.83 -2.92
N ARG A 214 0.08 15.59 -2.04
CA ARG A 214 -0.38 16.94 -1.67
C ARG A 214 -0.36 17.90 -2.86
N LYS A 215 0.69 17.89 -3.66
CA LYS A 215 0.80 18.74 -4.86
C LYS A 215 -0.27 18.41 -5.89
N VAL A 216 -0.51 17.12 -6.14
CA VAL A 216 -1.59 16.69 -7.06
C VAL A 216 -2.96 17.10 -6.53
N ARG A 217 -3.21 16.97 -5.23
CA ARG A 217 -4.45 17.46 -4.60
C ARG A 217 -4.65 18.98 -4.77
N GLU A 218 -3.58 19.77 -4.80
CA GLU A 218 -3.58 21.22 -5.03
C GLU A 218 -3.72 21.59 -6.52
N GLY A 219 -3.88 20.58 -7.41
CA GLY A 219 -4.10 20.79 -8.85
C GLY A 219 -2.84 20.70 -9.70
N ALA A 220 -1.68 20.39 -9.12
CA ALA A 220 -0.43 20.20 -9.87
C ALA A 220 -0.34 18.78 -10.44
N TYR A 221 -1.21 18.44 -11.38
CA TYR A 221 -1.33 17.10 -11.97
C TYR A 221 -0.11 16.63 -12.78
N SER A 222 0.84 17.54 -13.09
CA SER A 222 2.10 17.17 -13.74
C SER A 222 3.18 16.66 -12.79
N HIS A 223 2.93 16.74 -11.47
CA HIS A 223 3.91 16.29 -10.47
C HIS A 223 3.84 14.78 -10.32
N ARG A 224 5.03 14.14 -10.23
CA ARG A 224 5.15 12.68 -10.06
C ARG A 224 5.89 12.37 -8.78
N ALA A 225 5.54 11.26 -8.16
CA ALA A 225 6.28 10.66 -7.06
C ALA A 225 7.51 9.93 -7.62
N ASP A 226 8.58 9.91 -6.83
CA ASP A 226 9.76 9.09 -7.15
C ASP A 226 9.40 7.62 -6.96
N ALA A 227 9.41 6.86 -8.04
CA ALA A 227 9.13 5.43 -8.09
C ALA A 227 10.41 4.60 -8.29
N SER A 228 11.58 5.18 -7.99
CA SER A 228 12.87 4.48 -8.07
C SER A 228 13.00 3.49 -6.91
N GLY A 229 13.11 2.21 -7.25
CA GLY A 229 13.20 1.11 -6.28
C GLY A 229 12.44 -0.13 -6.73
N THR A 230 12.55 -1.19 -5.93
CA THR A 230 11.87 -2.48 -6.16
C THR A 230 11.00 -2.90 -4.98
N ASP A 231 10.85 -2.00 -4.00
CA ASP A 231 10.06 -2.21 -2.79
C ASP A 231 8.59 -1.84 -2.97
N GLU A 232 7.77 -2.11 -1.98
CA GLU A 232 6.34 -1.83 -1.98
C GLU A 232 6.04 -0.33 -2.05
N ILE A 233 6.94 0.51 -1.57
CA ILE A 233 6.79 1.98 -1.63
C ILE A 233 6.96 2.46 -3.08
N ALA A 234 7.92 1.90 -3.82
CA ALA A 234 8.10 2.19 -5.23
C ALA A 234 6.89 1.74 -6.07
N GLN A 235 6.29 0.58 -5.75
CA GLN A 235 5.06 0.11 -6.40
C GLN A 235 3.88 1.07 -6.15
N ILE A 236 3.68 1.51 -4.90
CA ILE A 236 2.64 2.50 -4.57
C ILE A 236 2.89 3.81 -5.31
N ALA A 237 4.14 4.26 -5.43
CA ALA A 237 4.50 5.46 -6.17
C ALA A 237 4.19 5.32 -7.68
N ALA A 238 4.45 4.15 -8.27
CA ALA A 238 4.13 3.86 -9.67
C ALA A 238 2.61 3.86 -9.93
N GLU A 239 1.82 3.23 -9.06
CA GLU A 239 0.35 3.25 -9.14
C GLU A 239 -0.21 4.66 -8.95
N PHE A 240 0.34 5.42 -8.01
CA PHE A 240 -0.02 6.82 -7.83
C PHE A 240 0.28 7.64 -9.09
N ASN A 241 1.43 7.43 -9.74
CA ASN A 241 1.78 8.12 -10.99
C ASN A 241 0.81 7.75 -12.12
N SER A 242 0.42 6.48 -12.25
CA SER A 242 -0.58 6.01 -13.23
C SER A 242 -1.94 6.70 -13.03
N LEU A 243 -2.41 6.80 -11.78
CA LEU A 243 -3.62 7.54 -11.45
C LEU A 243 -3.50 9.03 -11.80
N THR A 244 -2.34 9.62 -11.54
CA THR A 244 -2.08 11.04 -11.82
C THR A 244 -2.07 11.30 -13.32
N ASP A 245 -1.55 10.38 -14.14
CA ASP A 245 -1.58 10.47 -15.61
C ASP A 245 -3.02 10.49 -16.13
N ARG A 246 -3.87 9.60 -15.61
CA ARG A 246 -5.30 9.58 -15.97
C ARG A 246 -6.01 10.87 -15.56
N LEU A 247 -5.75 11.37 -14.34
CA LEU A 247 -6.30 12.64 -13.86
C LEU A 247 -5.84 13.82 -14.73
N GLN A 248 -4.57 13.87 -15.10
CA GLN A 248 -4.02 14.93 -15.97
C GLN A 248 -4.68 14.91 -17.35
N THR A 249 -4.84 13.74 -17.95
CA THR A 249 -5.49 13.56 -19.25
C THR A 249 -6.94 14.01 -19.19
N THR A 250 -7.70 13.60 -18.18
CA THR A 250 -9.10 13.98 -17.98
C THR A 250 -9.24 15.48 -17.74
N GLU A 251 -8.40 16.09 -16.92
CA GLU A 251 -8.45 17.53 -16.65
C GLU A 251 -8.06 18.35 -17.89
N ASN A 252 -7.09 17.89 -18.69
CA ASN A 252 -6.73 18.55 -19.93
C ASN A 252 -7.86 18.47 -20.96
N ALA A 253 -8.54 17.32 -21.08
CA ALA A 253 -9.71 17.16 -21.92
C ALA A 253 -10.86 18.10 -21.48
N ARG A 254 -11.12 18.17 -20.16
CA ARG A 254 -12.13 19.08 -19.58
C ARG A 254 -11.82 20.55 -19.87
N ARG A 255 -10.56 20.96 -19.72
CA ARG A 255 -10.15 22.36 -20.01
C ARG A 255 -10.30 22.71 -21.49
N ARG A 256 -9.90 21.80 -22.39
CA ARG A 256 -10.12 21.99 -23.82
C ARG A 256 -11.60 22.12 -24.14
N PHE A 257 -12.44 21.22 -23.63
CA PHE A 257 -13.88 21.26 -23.82
C PHE A 257 -14.50 22.61 -23.40
N VAL A 258 -14.14 23.13 -22.21
CA VAL A 258 -14.64 24.44 -21.73
C VAL A 258 -14.15 25.59 -22.59
N SER A 259 -12.89 25.54 -23.04
CA SER A 259 -12.31 26.55 -23.94
C SER A 259 -13.02 26.57 -25.28
N ASP A 260 -13.17 25.40 -25.90
CA ASP A 260 -13.76 25.25 -27.22
C ASP A 260 -15.24 25.60 -27.21
N ALA A 261 -15.99 25.16 -26.19
CA ALA A 261 -17.38 25.56 -26.00
C ALA A 261 -17.53 27.08 -25.87
N SER A 262 -16.64 27.72 -25.08
CA SER A 262 -16.67 29.20 -24.92
C SER A 262 -16.39 29.90 -26.23
N HIS A 263 -15.47 29.41 -27.05
CA HIS A 263 -15.17 29.96 -28.37
C HIS A 263 -16.33 29.77 -29.34
N GLU A 264 -16.96 28.60 -29.40
CA GLU A 264 -18.07 28.30 -30.31
C GLU A 264 -19.37 29.04 -29.92
N LEU A 265 -19.56 29.36 -28.62
CA LEU A 265 -20.68 30.21 -28.19
C LEU A 265 -20.43 31.71 -28.44
N LYS A 266 -19.19 32.19 -28.29
CA LYS A 266 -18.85 33.62 -28.47
C LYS A 266 -19.03 34.10 -29.90
N THR A 267 -18.73 33.26 -30.88
CA THR A 267 -18.80 33.63 -32.31
C THR A 267 -20.21 33.98 -32.76
N PRO A 268 -21.26 33.14 -32.63
CA PRO A 268 -22.61 33.47 -33.02
C PRO A 268 -23.17 34.66 -32.21
N LEU A 269 -22.84 34.74 -30.91
CA LEU A 269 -23.24 35.85 -30.09
C LEU A 269 -22.68 37.22 -30.59
N ALA A 270 -21.41 37.22 -31.01
CA ALA A 270 -20.78 38.39 -31.61
C ALA A 270 -21.42 38.76 -32.95
N GLY A 271 -21.79 37.76 -33.79
CA GLY A 271 -22.54 37.98 -35.03
C GLY A 271 -23.90 38.63 -34.80
N ILE A 272 -24.71 38.07 -33.90
CA ILE A 272 -26.01 38.62 -33.47
C ILE A 272 -25.85 40.08 -33.01
N ARG A 273 -24.86 40.33 -32.16
CA ARG A 273 -24.61 41.68 -31.64
C ARG A 273 -24.22 42.65 -32.77
N LEU A 274 -23.32 42.27 -33.68
CA LEU A 274 -22.88 43.10 -34.80
C LEU A 274 -24.07 43.48 -35.69
N LEU A 275 -24.89 42.50 -36.11
CA LEU A 275 -26.09 42.73 -36.92
C LEU A 275 -27.10 43.63 -36.20
N THR A 276 -27.32 43.40 -34.89
CA THR A 276 -28.19 44.23 -34.09
C THR A 276 -27.68 45.66 -33.96
N ASP A 277 -26.39 45.86 -33.69
CA ASP A 277 -25.75 47.18 -33.62
C ASP A 277 -25.84 47.90 -34.99
N SER A 278 -25.71 47.20 -36.11
CA SER A 278 -25.83 47.72 -37.45
C SER A 278 -27.27 48.21 -37.75
N ILE A 279 -28.27 47.43 -37.33
CA ILE A 279 -29.69 47.84 -37.46
C ILE A 279 -29.97 49.11 -36.65
N LEU A 280 -29.45 49.16 -35.41
CA LEU A 280 -29.72 50.28 -34.49
C LEU A 280 -28.99 51.58 -34.83
N GLN A 281 -27.85 51.52 -35.52
CA GLN A 281 -27.00 52.68 -35.88
C GLN A 281 -27.29 53.26 -37.24
N THR A 282 -28.09 52.59 -38.07
CA THR A 282 -28.42 53.04 -39.41
C THR A 282 -29.76 53.74 -39.44
N ASP A 283 -29.79 55.08 -39.59
CA ASP A 283 -31.01 55.90 -39.57
C ASP A 283 -32.03 55.57 -40.68
N HIS A 284 -31.60 55.04 -41.81
CA HIS A 284 -32.47 54.65 -42.95
C HIS A 284 -31.91 53.35 -43.60
N MET A 285 -32.27 52.20 -43.02
CA MET A 285 -32.04 50.90 -43.61
C MET A 285 -33.27 50.53 -44.48
N ASP A 286 -33.04 50.06 -45.70
CA ASP A 286 -34.13 49.54 -46.52
C ASP A 286 -34.73 48.26 -45.93
N GLU A 287 -35.97 47.97 -46.31
CA GLU A 287 -36.75 46.87 -45.73
C GLU A 287 -36.13 45.50 -46.10
N GLU A 288 -35.50 45.39 -47.28
CA GLU A 288 -34.88 44.15 -47.74
C GLU A 288 -33.61 43.81 -46.93
N THR A 289 -32.71 44.79 -46.72
CA THR A 289 -31.52 44.66 -45.86
C THR A 289 -31.89 44.40 -44.40
N THR A 290 -32.95 45.07 -43.90
CA THR A 290 -33.44 44.83 -42.54
C THR A 290 -33.93 43.38 -42.37
N LYS A 291 -34.68 42.86 -43.35
CA LYS A 291 -35.19 41.49 -43.35
C LYS A 291 -34.04 40.46 -43.46
N GLU A 292 -33.00 40.75 -44.25
CA GLU A 292 -31.80 39.93 -44.37
C GLU A 292 -31.08 39.85 -43.02
N PHE A 293 -30.81 40.98 -42.34
CA PHE A 293 -30.16 41.02 -41.05
C PHE A 293 -30.94 40.30 -39.96
N VAL A 294 -32.28 40.49 -39.90
CA VAL A 294 -33.14 39.77 -38.97
C VAL A 294 -33.13 38.25 -39.24
N THR A 295 -33.10 37.86 -40.51
CA THR A 295 -33.00 36.44 -40.91
C THR A 295 -31.66 35.86 -40.48
N ASP A 296 -30.56 36.59 -40.62
CA ASP A 296 -29.25 36.17 -40.16
C ASP A 296 -29.15 36.10 -38.66
N ILE A 297 -29.73 37.03 -37.91
CA ILE A 297 -29.87 36.95 -36.45
C ILE A 297 -30.61 35.67 -36.07
N GLY A 298 -31.72 35.34 -36.79
CA GLY A 298 -32.49 34.12 -36.55
C GLY A 298 -31.61 32.84 -36.74
N ARG A 299 -30.85 32.82 -37.86
CA ARG A 299 -29.93 31.68 -38.14
C ARG A 299 -28.85 31.51 -37.07
N GLU A 300 -28.25 32.60 -36.57
CA GLU A 300 -27.23 32.52 -35.53
C GLU A 300 -27.85 32.14 -34.16
N ALA A 301 -29.10 32.55 -33.88
CA ALA A 301 -29.83 32.14 -32.69
C ALA A 301 -30.18 30.63 -32.71
N GLU A 302 -30.61 30.09 -33.85
CA GLU A 302 -30.82 28.62 -34.01
C GLU A 302 -29.54 27.85 -33.89
N ARG A 303 -28.44 28.37 -34.40
CA ARG A 303 -27.10 27.77 -34.27
C ARG A 303 -26.69 27.72 -32.78
N LEU A 304 -26.90 28.79 -32.00
CA LEU A 304 -26.62 28.87 -30.57
C LEU A 304 -27.45 27.84 -29.81
N SER A 305 -28.74 27.69 -30.14
CA SER A 305 -29.62 26.68 -29.56
C SER A 305 -29.10 25.27 -29.75
N ARG A 306 -28.72 24.93 -30.99
CA ARG A 306 -28.12 23.61 -31.31
C ARG A 306 -26.82 23.35 -30.57
N ILE A 307 -25.95 24.37 -30.44
CA ILE A 307 -24.71 24.22 -29.66
C ILE A 307 -25.03 23.91 -28.19
N THR A 308 -25.96 24.66 -27.57
CA THR A 308 -26.32 24.48 -26.16
C THR A 308 -26.99 23.12 -25.91
N GLU A 309 -27.89 22.68 -26.78
CA GLU A 309 -28.50 21.34 -26.71
C GLU A 309 -27.46 20.21 -26.79
N ASN A 310 -26.52 20.33 -27.73
CA ASN A 310 -25.44 19.36 -27.88
C ASN A 310 -24.51 19.34 -26.66
N LEU A 311 -24.20 20.49 -26.06
CA LEU A 311 -23.40 20.59 -24.84
C LEU A 311 -24.13 19.95 -23.65
N LEU A 312 -25.44 20.20 -23.49
CA LEU A 312 -26.25 19.56 -22.44
C LEU A 312 -26.30 18.04 -22.62
N ARG A 313 -26.40 17.56 -23.87
CA ARG A 313 -26.38 16.14 -24.17
C ARG A 313 -25.05 15.49 -23.81
N LEU A 314 -23.93 16.10 -24.20
CA LEU A 314 -22.60 15.64 -23.83
C LEU A 314 -22.39 15.59 -22.32
N THR A 315 -22.84 16.60 -21.57
CA THR A 315 -22.74 16.60 -20.11
C THR A 315 -23.57 15.50 -19.44
N ARG A 316 -24.72 15.13 -20.03
CA ARG A 316 -25.51 13.98 -19.57
C ARG A 316 -24.80 12.66 -19.84
N LEU A 317 -24.21 12.48 -21.02
CA LEU A 317 -23.44 11.29 -21.38
C LEU A 317 -22.20 11.14 -20.46
N ASP A 318 -21.48 12.24 -20.21
CA ASP A 318 -20.31 12.25 -19.31
C ASP A 318 -20.68 11.96 -17.84
N SER A 319 -21.92 12.29 -17.40
CA SER A 319 -22.36 12.06 -16.00
C SER A 319 -22.71 10.59 -15.69
N GLY A 320 -22.73 9.72 -16.68
CA GLY A 320 -23.07 8.30 -16.53
C GLY A 320 -24.55 8.05 -16.20
N VAL A 321 -25.40 9.08 -16.26
CA VAL A 321 -26.88 8.93 -16.14
C VAL A 321 -27.41 8.43 -17.48
N VAL A 322 -27.27 7.14 -17.72
CA VAL A 322 -27.76 6.49 -18.95
C VAL A 322 -29.10 5.83 -18.66
N GLN A 323 -30.12 6.13 -19.46
CA GLN A 323 -31.37 5.38 -19.42
C GLN A 323 -31.08 3.91 -19.72
N GLN A 324 -31.79 3.00 -19.06
CA GLN A 324 -31.62 1.57 -19.31
C GLN A 324 -31.97 1.26 -20.79
N PRO A 325 -31.09 0.56 -21.51
CA PRO A 325 -31.37 0.17 -22.88
C PRO A 325 -32.48 -0.89 -22.91
N TYR A 326 -33.26 -0.84 -23.98
CA TYR A 326 -34.34 -1.79 -24.28
C TYR A 326 -34.28 -2.20 -25.75
N PRO A 327 -34.94 -3.27 -26.16
CA PRO A 327 -35.01 -3.65 -27.57
C PRO A 327 -35.66 -2.60 -28.44
N VAL A 328 -34.93 -2.06 -29.42
CA VAL A 328 -35.40 -1.03 -30.36
C VAL A 328 -35.29 -1.57 -31.78
N ALA A 329 -36.41 -1.70 -32.49
CA ALA A 329 -36.41 -2.01 -33.91
C ALA A 329 -35.86 -0.82 -34.72
N VAL A 330 -34.79 -1.06 -35.49
CA VAL A 330 -34.09 0.04 -36.23
C VAL A 330 -34.96 0.56 -37.39
N ARG A 331 -35.71 -0.29 -38.08
CA ARG A 331 -36.48 0.11 -39.29
C ARG A 331 -37.46 1.27 -39.04
N PRO A 332 -38.35 1.27 -38.00
CA PRO A 332 -39.25 2.41 -37.78
C PRO A 332 -38.53 3.72 -37.49
N VAL A 333 -37.37 3.64 -36.78
CA VAL A 333 -36.56 4.83 -36.47
C VAL A 333 -35.89 5.36 -37.75
N LEU A 334 -35.31 4.48 -38.58
CA LEU A 334 -34.73 4.85 -39.86
C LEU A 334 -35.72 5.52 -40.78
N GLU A 335 -36.93 4.93 -40.96
CA GLU A 335 -37.98 5.53 -41.78
C GLU A 335 -38.45 6.91 -41.26
N ARG A 336 -38.45 7.10 -39.94
CA ARG A 336 -38.77 8.39 -39.32
C ARG A 336 -37.72 9.43 -39.64
N VAL A 337 -36.42 9.10 -39.49
CA VAL A 337 -35.29 9.98 -39.80
C VAL A 337 -35.25 10.29 -41.31
N GLU A 338 -35.46 9.30 -42.17
CA GLU A 338 -35.53 9.50 -43.63
C GLU A 338 -36.61 10.51 -44.00
N ARG A 339 -37.83 10.36 -43.49
CA ARG A 339 -38.93 11.32 -43.71
C ARG A 339 -38.57 12.74 -43.27
N MET A 340 -37.92 12.88 -42.10
CA MET A 340 -37.51 14.20 -41.57
C MET A 340 -36.46 14.88 -42.47
N LEU A 341 -35.52 14.12 -43.00
CA LEU A 341 -34.43 14.64 -43.82
C LEU A 341 -34.76 14.80 -45.30
N THR A 342 -35.86 14.21 -45.77
CA THR A 342 -36.25 14.23 -47.21
C THR A 342 -36.38 15.67 -47.76
N MET A 343 -36.98 16.58 -47.02
CA MET A 343 -37.12 17.98 -47.49
C MET A 343 -35.76 18.67 -47.59
N VAL A 344 -34.88 18.51 -46.60
CA VAL A 344 -33.52 19.08 -46.58
C VAL A 344 -32.68 18.50 -47.72
N ALA A 345 -32.82 17.21 -47.96
CA ALA A 345 -32.13 16.49 -49.05
C ALA A 345 -32.61 16.98 -50.43
N GLN A 346 -33.93 17.15 -50.64
CA GLN A 346 -34.50 17.66 -51.87
C GLN A 346 -34.04 19.05 -52.22
N GLU A 347 -33.94 19.97 -51.22
CA GLU A 347 -33.41 21.32 -51.42
C GLU A 347 -31.95 21.32 -51.94
N LYS A 348 -31.18 20.25 -51.63
CA LYS A 348 -29.80 20.07 -52.06
C LYS A 348 -29.62 19.15 -53.27
N GLY A 349 -30.70 18.60 -53.83
CA GLY A 349 -30.64 17.66 -54.93
C GLY A 349 -30.05 16.28 -54.58
N VAL A 350 -30.17 15.90 -53.30
CA VAL A 350 -29.62 14.64 -52.76
C VAL A 350 -30.71 13.59 -52.64
N THR A 351 -30.49 12.38 -53.13
CA THR A 351 -31.37 11.24 -52.97
C THR A 351 -31.05 10.51 -51.66
N VAL A 352 -32.05 10.33 -50.80
CA VAL A 352 -31.90 9.59 -49.56
C VAL A 352 -32.65 8.27 -49.70
N SER A 353 -32.05 7.18 -49.23
CA SER A 353 -32.66 5.84 -49.17
C SER A 353 -32.29 5.11 -47.93
N GLY A 354 -33.25 4.47 -47.28
CA GLY A 354 -33.08 3.65 -46.08
C GLY A 354 -33.57 2.22 -46.27
N ALA A 355 -32.83 1.24 -45.81
CA ALA A 355 -33.22 -0.16 -45.75
C ALA A 355 -32.78 -0.79 -44.41
N ALA A 356 -33.65 -1.51 -43.76
CA ALA A 356 -33.31 -2.23 -42.54
C ALA A 356 -33.98 -3.61 -42.53
N ASP A 357 -33.27 -4.62 -42.08
CA ASP A 357 -33.80 -5.95 -41.87
C ASP A 357 -34.83 -5.93 -40.73
N GLU A 358 -35.79 -6.82 -40.78
CA GLU A 358 -36.86 -6.91 -39.75
C GLU A 358 -36.36 -7.39 -38.39
N ASP A 359 -35.28 -8.11 -38.41
CA ASP A 359 -34.59 -8.64 -37.22
C ASP A 359 -33.50 -7.70 -36.66
N ALA A 360 -33.26 -6.57 -37.29
CA ALA A 360 -32.34 -5.56 -36.82
C ALA A 360 -32.95 -4.83 -35.60
N VAL A 361 -32.82 -5.45 -34.40
CA VAL A 361 -33.29 -4.92 -33.11
C VAL A 361 -32.08 -4.62 -32.22
N ALA A 362 -31.76 -3.34 -32.02
CA ALA A 362 -30.63 -2.94 -31.22
C ALA A 362 -30.98 -2.81 -29.74
N LEU A 363 -30.06 -3.16 -28.85
CA LEU A 363 -30.18 -2.91 -27.42
C LEU A 363 -29.73 -1.46 -27.12
N ALA A 364 -30.70 -0.53 -27.21
CA ALA A 364 -30.45 0.92 -27.10
C ALA A 364 -31.72 1.61 -26.58
N THR A 365 -31.79 2.94 -26.65
CA THR A 365 -33.05 3.68 -26.56
C THR A 365 -33.47 4.17 -27.96
N ASP A 366 -34.75 4.47 -28.16
CA ASP A 366 -35.25 5.04 -29.42
C ASP A 366 -34.52 6.35 -29.75
N ASP A 367 -34.27 7.19 -28.73
CA ASP A 367 -33.53 8.44 -28.86
C ASP A 367 -32.07 8.22 -29.28
N ASP A 368 -31.41 7.16 -28.84
CA ASP A 368 -30.03 6.86 -29.23
C ASP A 368 -29.94 6.47 -30.70
N VAL A 369 -30.81 5.53 -31.12
CA VAL A 369 -30.85 5.08 -32.53
C VAL A 369 -31.23 6.25 -33.45
N HIS A 370 -32.23 7.04 -33.05
CA HIS A 370 -32.64 8.24 -33.78
C HIS A 370 -31.48 9.25 -33.93
N GLN A 371 -30.78 9.53 -32.84
CA GLN A 371 -29.65 10.49 -32.82
C GLN A 371 -28.48 10.02 -33.66
N ILE A 372 -28.14 8.73 -33.61
CA ILE A 372 -27.08 8.12 -34.43
C ILE A 372 -27.41 8.30 -35.90
N LEU A 373 -28.60 7.84 -36.34
CA LEU A 373 -29.03 7.91 -37.72
C LEU A 373 -29.16 9.35 -38.20
N TYR A 374 -29.80 10.21 -37.38
CA TYR A 374 -30.00 11.62 -37.76
C TYR A 374 -28.66 12.35 -38.02
N ASN A 375 -27.70 12.26 -37.05
CA ASN A 375 -26.41 12.94 -37.21
C ASN A 375 -25.59 12.40 -38.40
N LEU A 376 -25.57 11.08 -38.60
CA LEU A 376 -24.81 10.49 -39.69
C LEU A 376 -25.45 10.83 -41.04
N MET A 377 -26.76 10.72 -41.20
CA MET A 377 -27.48 11.04 -42.43
C MET A 377 -27.48 12.55 -42.72
N GLU A 378 -27.66 13.42 -41.72
CA GLU A 378 -27.57 14.87 -41.86
C GLU A 378 -26.17 15.26 -42.34
N ASN A 379 -25.09 14.69 -41.77
CA ASN A 379 -23.74 14.93 -42.25
C ASN A 379 -23.54 14.44 -43.68
N ALA A 380 -24.05 13.25 -44.02
CA ALA A 380 -23.97 12.72 -45.37
C ALA A 380 -24.67 13.63 -46.39
N ILE A 381 -25.87 14.12 -46.13
CA ILE A 381 -26.60 15.09 -46.96
C ILE A 381 -25.81 16.42 -47.10
N LYS A 382 -25.22 16.85 -45.99
CA LYS A 382 -24.52 18.12 -45.92
C LYS A 382 -23.28 18.18 -46.78
N TYR A 383 -22.52 17.07 -46.83
CA TYR A 383 -21.26 16.92 -47.53
C TYR A 383 -21.35 16.11 -48.82
N SER A 384 -22.56 15.71 -49.24
CA SER A 384 -22.83 15.02 -50.49
C SER A 384 -22.41 15.82 -51.72
N ALA A 385 -22.27 15.15 -52.85
CA ALA A 385 -21.93 15.80 -54.14
C ALA A 385 -23.05 16.74 -54.56
N ALA A 386 -22.68 17.82 -55.33
CA ALA A 386 -23.61 18.81 -55.83
C ALA A 386 -24.50 18.29 -56.98
N GLU A 387 -24.03 17.29 -57.72
CA GLU A 387 -24.75 16.62 -58.81
C GLU A 387 -24.86 15.12 -58.49
N ASP A 388 -26.02 14.53 -58.63
CA ASP A 388 -26.33 13.13 -58.35
C ASP A 388 -25.90 12.67 -56.94
N GLY A 389 -26.08 13.56 -55.96
CA GLY A 389 -25.81 13.25 -54.54
C GLY A 389 -26.71 12.13 -54.04
N PHE A 390 -26.15 11.15 -53.34
CA PHE A 390 -26.94 10.12 -52.64
C PHE A 390 -26.46 9.88 -51.21
N VAL A 391 -27.39 9.52 -50.37
CA VAL A 391 -27.17 9.01 -49.00
C VAL A 391 -27.95 7.71 -48.85
N ARG A 392 -27.24 6.66 -48.48
CA ARG A 392 -27.84 5.34 -48.21
C ARG A 392 -27.56 4.92 -46.78
N ALA A 393 -28.63 4.61 -46.07
CA ALA A 393 -28.54 4.06 -44.70
C ALA A 393 -29.07 2.61 -44.71
N GLU A 394 -28.26 1.68 -44.25
CA GLU A 394 -28.60 0.24 -44.21
C GLU A 394 -28.41 -0.30 -42.80
N ALA A 395 -29.32 -1.22 -42.40
CA ALA A 395 -29.21 -1.91 -41.11
C ALA A 395 -29.41 -3.40 -41.29
N HIS A 396 -28.52 -4.23 -40.82
CA HIS A 396 -28.60 -5.67 -40.84
C HIS A 396 -28.03 -6.30 -39.58
N VAL A 397 -28.29 -7.58 -39.37
CA VAL A 397 -27.75 -8.34 -38.26
C VAL A 397 -26.48 -9.08 -38.69
N ASP A 398 -25.42 -8.96 -37.94
CA ASP A 398 -24.18 -9.72 -38.11
C ASP A 398 -23.77 -10.34 -36.75
N GLY A 399 -24.00 -11.62 -36.60
CA GLY A 399 -23.74 -12.36 -35.35
C GLY A 399 -24.59 -11.84 -34.18
N ASP A 400 -23.92 -11.31 -33.15
CA ASP A 400 -24.53 -10.76 -31.94
C ASP A 400 -24.70 -9.23 -32.00
N LYS A 401 -24.58 -8.64 -33.19
CA LYS A 401 -24.60 -7.18 -33.39
C LYS A 401 -25.58 -6.76 -34.48
N VAL A 402 -26.12 -5.56 -34.30
CA VAL A 402 -26.80 -4.82 -35.35
C VAL A 402 -25.77 -3.91 -35.99
N VAL A 403 -25.58 -4.03 -37.29
CA VAL A 403 -24.69 -3.19 -38.07
C VAL A 403 -25.50 -2.12 -38.78
N LEU A 404 -25.20 -0.84 -38.51
CA LEU A 404 -25.77 0.29 -39.18
C LEU A 404 -24.69 0.89 -40.10
N THR A 405 -24.97 1.03 -41.39
CA THR A 405 -24.06 1.64 -42.37
C THR A 405 -24.71 2.86 -42.98
N VAL A 406 -24.03 4.01 -42.95
CA VAL A 406 -24.46 5.21 -43.63
C VAL A 406 -23.37 5.59 -44.65
N SER A 407 -23.72 5.61 -45.92
CA SER A 407 -22.82 5.89 -47.02
C SER A 407 -23.29 7.07 -47.87
N ASP A 408 -22.33 7.89 -48.31
CA ASP A 408 -22.54 9.01 -49.24
C ASP A 408 -21.51 9.00 -50.38
N ASN A 409 -21.79 9.76 -51.41
CA ASN A 409 -20.86 10.02 -52.52
C ASN A 409 -20.28 11.45 -52.49
N GLY A 410 -20.15 12.02 -51.28
CA GLY A 410 -19.68 13.39 -51.11
C GLY A 410 -18.18 13.56 -51.26
N ILE A 411 -17.67 14.63 -50.67
CA ILE A 411 -16.25 15.03 -50.79
C ILE A 411 -15.28 14.06 -50.10
N GLY A 412 -15.81 13.12 -49.30
CA GLY A 412 -14.97 12.20 -48.46
C GLY A 412 -14.25 12.89 -47.33
N ILE A 413 -13.47 12.10 -46.59
CA ILE A 413 -12.66 12.55 -45.45
C ILE A 413 -11.20 12.18 -45.73
N PRO A 414 -10.23 13.13 -45.66
CA PRO A 414 -8.82 12.82 -45.83
C PRO A 414 -8.33 11.79 -44.79
N ASP A 415 -7.37 10.93 -45.16
CA ASP A 415 -6.82 9.90 -44.28
C ASP A 415 -6.23 10.45 -42.97
N GLU A 416 -5.63 11.65 -43.06
CA GLU A 416 -5.05 12.34 -41.90
C GLU A 416 -6.10 12.81 -40.87
N ASP A 417 -7.34 13.04 -41.32
CA ASP A 417 -8.43 13.54 -40.51
C ASP A 417 -9.28 12.38 -39.89
N LEU A 418 -9.31 11.20 -40.55
CA LEU A 418 -10.12 10.05 -40.08
C LEU A 418 -9.95 9.72 -38.60
N PRO A 419 -8.76 9.73 -38.00
CA PRO A 419 -8.59 9.47 -36.57
C PRO A 419 -9.23 10.53 -35.68
N HIS A 420 -9.45 11.74 -36.17
CA HIS A 420 -9.84 12.93 -35.40
C HIS A 420 -11.29 13.36 -35.55
N ILE A 421 -12.02 12.85 -36.59
CA ILE A 421 -13.39 13.29 -36.86
C ILE A 421 -14.38 13.08 -35.75
N PHE A 422 -14.07 12.20 -34.79
CA PHE A 422 -14.87 11.91 -33.59
C PHE A 422 -14.45 12.78 -32.41
N ASP A 423 -13.36 13.56 -32.52
CA ASP A 423 -12.96 14.47 -31.46
C ASP A 423 -13.96 15.62 -31.34
N ARG A 424 -14.21 16.06 -30.09
CA ARG A 424 -15.15 17.15 -29.81
C ARG A 424 -14.67 18.45 -30.45
N PHE A 425 -15.56 19.17 -31.18
CA PHE A 425 -15.31 20.40 -31.93
C PHE A 425 -14.33 20.25 -33.12
N TYR A 426 -13.96 19.01 -33.48
CA TYR A 426 -13.09 18.79 -34.62
C TYR A 426 -13.82 19.04 -35.96
N ARG A 427 -13.11 19.60 -36.93
CA ARG A 427 -13.64 19.93 -38.25
C ARG A 427 -12.48 19.90 -39.26
N VAL A 428 -12.64 19.17 -40.36
CA VAL A 428 -11.66 19.02 -41.45
C VAL A 428 -11.31 20.38 -42.07
N ASP A 429 -12.30 21.23 -42.33
CA ASP A 429 -12.13 22.59 -42.87
C ASP A 429 -12.93 23.60 -42.07
N LYS A 430 -12.25 24.46 -41.30
CA LYS A 430 -12.88 25.49 -40.45
C LYS A 430 -13.58 26.60 -41.21
N MET A 431 -13.14 26.92 -42.45
CA MET A 431 -13.75 28.00 -43.24
C MET A 431 -15.03 27.53 -43.94
N ARG A 432 -14.93 26.44 -44.73
CA ARG A 432 -16.05 25.90 -45.49
C ARG A 432 -17.20 25.38 -44.61
N SER A 433 -16.86 24.83 -43.47
CA SER A 433 -17.86 24.29 -42.57
C SER A 433 -18.55 25.34 -41.68
N ARG A 434 -18.09 26.63 -41.64
CA ARG A 434 -18.84 27.75 -41.06
C ARG A 434 -20.04 28.15 -41.92
N GLU A 435 -19.85 28.23 -43.25
CA GLU A 435 -20.93 28.51 -44.21
C GLU A 435 -22.00 27.42 -44.17
N VAL A 436 -21.62 26.18 -43.90
CA VAL A 436 -22.50 25.02 -43.89
C VAL A 436 -23.07 24.72 -42.48
N GLY A 437 -22.73 25.51 -41.42
CA GLY A 437 -23.40 25.50 -40.12
C GLY A 437 -23.08 24.34 -39.16
N GLY A 438 -21.95 23.65 -39.30
CA GLY A 438 -21.55 22.53 -38.43
C GLY A 438 -21.00 22.99 -37.08
N THR A 439 -21.35 22.30 -35.98
CA THR A 439 -20.88 22.58 -34.64
C THR A 439 -19.62 21.78 -34.25
N GLY A 440 -19.25 20.73 -35.02
CA GLY A 440 -18.18 19.79 -34.66
C GLY A 440 -18.49 18.88 -33.46
N LEU A 441 -19.77 18.86 -33.02
CA LEU A 441 -20.18 18.03 -31.90
C LEU A 441 -21.00 16.79 -32.30
N GLY A 442 -21.56 16.77 -33.53
CA GLY A 442 -22.47 15.69 -33.94
C GLY A 442 -21.81 14.31 -33.95
N LEU A 443 -20.63 14.17 -34.56
CA LEU A 443 -19.92 12.88 -34.59
C LEU A 443 -19.38 12.44 -33.24
N SER A 444 -18.95 13.36 -32.37
CA SER A 444 -18.53 13.01 -31.02
C SER A 444 -19.71 12.54 -30.18
N ILE A 445 -20.90 13.14 -30.30
CA ILE A 445 -22.13 12.68 -29.65
C ILE A 445 -22.50 11.28 -30.13
N VAL A 446 -22.39 11.01 -31.44
CA VAL A 446 -22.64 9.68 -32.03
C VAL A 446 -21.71 8.65 -31.40
N LYS A 447 -20.40 8.93 -31.36
CA LYS A 447 -19.41 8.04 -30.77
C LYS A 447 -19.70 7.78 -29.29
N ASP A 448 -19.85 8.86 -28.49
CA ASP A 448 -20.11 8.74 -27.04
C ASP A 448 -21.43 7.96 -26.77
N THR A 449 -22.46 8.15 -27.61
CA THR A 449 -23.74 7.42 -27.51
C THR A 449 -23.53 5.93 -27.77
N ILE A 450 -22.79 5.57 -28.82
CA ILE A 450 -22.53 4.19 -29.22
C ILE A 450 -21.66 3.48 -28.17
N GLU A 451 -20.58 4.10 -27.71
CA GLU A 451 -19.69 3.55 -26.70
C GLU A 451 -20.40 3.32 -25.36
N ASN A 452 -21.31 4.22 -24.97
CA ASN A 452 -22.15 4.04 -23.77
C ASN A 452 -23.14 2.87 -23.87
N ARG A 453 -23.41 2.39 -25.08
CA ARG A 453 -24.22 1.19 -25.35
C ARG A 453 -23.38 -0.08 -25.60
N GLY A 454 -22.05 0.01 -25.41
CA GLY A 454 -21.13 -1.11 -25.64
C GLY A 454 -20.88 -1.41 -27.13
N GLY A 455 -21.24 -0.46 -28.01
CA GLY A 455 -21.01 -0.54 -29.44
C GLY A 455 -19.69 0.08 -29.89
N THR A 456 -19.46 0.08 -31.19
CA THR A 456 -18.29 0.72 -31.83
C THR A 456 -18.70 1.42 -33.13
N ILE A 457 -17.97 2.47 -33.52
CA ILE A 457 -18.13 3.18 -34.78
C ILE A 457 -16.80 3.28 -35.51
N SER A 458 -16.84 3.15 -36.82
CA SER A 458 -15.71 3.43 -37.72
C SER A 458 -16.13 4.27 -38.93
N ALA A 459 -15.19 4.95 -39.51
CA ALA A 459 -15.38 5.70 -40.78
C ALA A 459 -14.33 5.25 -41.77
N GLY A 460 -14.73 5.25 -43.05
CA GLY A 460 -13.86 4.88 -44.14
C GLY A 460 -14.31 5.54 -45.45
N HIS A 461 -13.56 5.29 -46.51
CA HIS A 461 -13.91 5.79 -47.85
C HIS A 461 -15.08 5.03 -48.45
N GLY A 462 -15.91 5.72 -49.22
CA GLY A 462 -16.99 5.11 -49.97
C GLY A 462 -16.52 4.22 -51.10
N ALA A 463 -17.46 3.65 -51.87
CA ALA A 463 -17.16 2.79 -52.99
C ALA A 463 -16.25 3.51 -54.00
N ASN A 464 -15.19 2.84 -54.45
CA ASN A 464 -14.19 3.39 -55.39
C ASN A 464 -13.40 4.61 -54.82
N GLY A 465 -13.34 4.81 -53.52
CA GLY A 465 -12.64 5.93 -52.90
C GLY A 465 -13.38 7.28 -52.97
N VAL A 466 -14.68 7.28 -53.34
CA VAL A 466 -15.51 8.49 -53.40
C VAL A 466 -16.53 8.46 -52.24
N GLY A 467 -16.66 9.61 -51.54
CA GLY A 467 -17.57 9.75 -50.42
C GLY A 467 -17.09 9.12 -49.13
N THR A 468 -18.00 8.99 -48.18
CA THR A 468 -17.71 8.46 -46.84
C THR A 468 -18.65 7.31 -46.51
N VAL A 469 -18.15 6.32 -45.73
CA VAL A 469 -18.94 5.25 -45.13
C VAL A 469 -18.70 5.25 -43.63
N PHE A 470 -19.76 5.45 -42.87
CA PHE A 470 -19.79 5.23 -41.42
C PHE A 470 -20.39 3.86 -41.13
N THR A 471 -19.69 3.05 -40.33
CA THR A 471 -20.18 1.74 -39.89
C THR A 471 -20.27 1.73 -38.37
N VAL A 472 -21.46 1.46 -37.87
CA VAL A 472 -21.80 1.41 -36.44
C VAL A 472 -22.19 -0.01 -36.06
N TYR A 473 -21.64 -0.51 -34.98
CA TYR A 473 -21.99 -1.78 -34.38
C TYR A 473 -22.67 -1.53 -33.03
N LEU A 474 -23.90 -2.00 -32.88
CA LEU A 474 -24.64 -1.98 -31.61
C LEU A 474 -24.94 -3.42 -31.18
N PRO A 475 -25.02 -3.69 -29.87
CA PRO A 475 -25.43 -5.01 -29.38
C PRO A 475 -26.84 -5.37 -29.90
N LEU A 476 -26.99 -6.60 -30.40
CA LEU A 476 -28.31 -7.15 -30.77
C LEU A 476 -29.10 -7.39 -29.49
N ALA A 477 -30.35 -6.96 -29.46
CA ALA A 477 -31.24 -7.34 -28.37
C ALA A 477 -31.62 -8.80 -28.51
N GLU A 478 -31.47 -9.60 -27.44
CA GLU A 478 -32.01 -10.93 -27.39
C GLU A 478 -33.54 -10.88 -27.67
N ARG A 479 -34.02 -11.63 -28.62
CA ARG A 479 -35.48 -11.82 -28.79
C ARG A 479 -35.97 -12.45 -27.48
N GLY A 480 -36.59 -11.64 -26.61
CA GLY A 480 -37.38 -12.20 -25.54
C GLY A 480 -38.41 -13.16 -26.20
N GLU A 481 -38.40 -14.40 -25.80
CA GLU A 481 -39.52 -15.30 -26.07
C GLU A 481 -40.78 -14.54 -25.59
N GLU A 482 -41.68 -14.25 -26.54
CA GLU A 482 -43.01 -13.73 -26.21
C GLU A 482 -43.64 -14.70 -25.24
N ALA A 483 -43.90 -14.27 -23.99
CA ALA A 483 -44.68 -14.99 -23.01
C ALA A 483 -46.18 -14.76 -23.23
#